data_f336d32684cf4d5153207e8eeebde4e6
#
_entry.id   f336d32684cf4d5153207e8eeebde4e6
#
_cell.length_a   1.000
_cell.length_b   1.000
_cell.length_c   1.000
_cell.angle_alpha   90.00
_cell.angle_beta   90.00
_cell.angle_gamma   90.00
#
_symmetry.space_group_name_H-M   'P 1'
#
loop_
_entity.id
_entity.type
_entity.pdbx_description
1 polymer ?
#
loop_
_entity_poly.entity_id
_entity_poly.type
_entity_poly.pdbx_seq_one_letter_code
_entity_poly.pdbx_strand_id
1 'polypeptide(L)'
;GGRTLDSAILIRTAEIEGDGRLRIGVGSTIVRHSDPLGEAAESRAKASGLIAALKSQAPQRLGSHPHVVAALASRNAPIADFWLRGASERQQLQADLSGREVLIVDAEDTFTSMIAKQLKSLGLTVTVRGFQEPYSFDGYDLVIMGPGPGNPTEIGQPKIGHLHLAIRSLLSERRPFLAVCLSHQVLSLCLGLDLQRRQEPNQGVQ
;
A
#
# COMPACT_ATOMS: atom_id res chain seq x y z
N GLY A 1 16.20 -21.84 -16.40
CA GLY A 1 15.87 -22.15 -15.05
C GLY A 1 16.00 -20.94 -14.15
N GLY A 2 14.86 -20.30 -13.79
CA GLY A 2 14.84 -19.21 -12.83
C GLY A 2 15.24 -19.74 -11.44
N ARG A 3 16.18 -19.08 -10.81
CA ARG A 3 16.52 -19.32 -9.40
C ARG A 3 15.65 -18.37 -8.58
N THR A 4 14.61 -18.90 -7.97
CA THR A 4 13.82 -18.16 -6.96
C THR A 4 14.40 -18.48 -5.59
N LEU A 5 14.68 -17.46 -4.80
CA LEU A 5 14.97 -17.58 -3.38
C LEU A 5 13.72 -17.11 -2.64
N ASP A 6 13.10 -18.02 -1.89
CA ASP A 6 12.03 -17.70 -0.96
C ASP A 6 12.60 -17.82 0.46
N SER A 7 12.62 -16.72 1.19
CA SER A 7 13.18 -16.65 2.53
C SER A 7 12.16 -16.06 3.49
N ALA A 8 11.67 -16.89 4.39
CA ALA A 8 10.79 -16.43 5.46
C ALA A 8 11.58 -15.59 6.48
N ILE A 9 10.97 -14.49 6.93
CA ILE A 9 11.51 -13.72 8.06
C ILE A 9 11.15 -14.46 9.34
N LEU A 10 12.17 -14.97 10.03
CA LEU A 10 12.01 -15.64 11.31
C LEU A 10 12.05 -14.60 12.44
N ILE A 11 10.88 -14.24 12.94
CA ILE A 11 10.72 -13.37 14.11
C ILE A 11 9.92 -14.09 15.20
N ARG A 12 10.21 -13.82 16.45
CA ARG A 12 9.49 -14.42 17.61
C ARG A 12 9.46 -15.95 17.52
N THR A 13 10.58 -16.53 17.16
CA THR A 13 10.75 -17.98 17.06
C THR A 13 11.50 -18.53 18.25
N ALA A 14 11.22 -19.80 18.57
CA ALA A 14 11.97 -20.57 19.55
C ALA A 14 12.60 -21.79 18.88
N GLU A 15 13.85 -22.08 19.17
CA GLU A 15 14.56 -23.27 18.77
C GLU A 15 14.56 -24.25 19.91
N ILE A 16 14.15 -25.50 19.66
CA ILE A 16 14.18 -26.58 20.64
C ILE A 16 15.25 -27.57 20.21
N GLU A 17 16.28 -27.71 21.02
CA GLU A 17 17.35 -28.66 20.79
C GLU A 17 16.92 -30.09 21.15
N GLY A 18 17.62 -31.10 20.62
CA GLY A 18 17.28 -32.51 20.84
C GLY A 18 17.32 -32.96 22.30
N ASP A 19 18.03 -32.23 23.18
CA ASP A 19 18.08 -32.43 24.64
C ASP A 19 16.95 -31.71 25.39
N GLY A 20 16.01 -31.07 24.69
CA GLY A 20 14.89 -30.33 25.27
C GLY A 20 15.22 -28.90 25.69
N ARG A 21 16.45 -28.42 25.42
CA ARG A 21 16.85 -27.06 25.69
C ARG A 21 16.13 -26.09 24.74
N LEU A 22 15.56 -25.02 25.28
CA LEU A 22 14.85 -23.99 24.52
C LEU A 22 15.73 -22.75 24.40
N ARG A 23 15.89 -22.26 23.17
CA ARG A 23 16.58 -21.00 22.87
C ARG A 23 15.62 -20.04 22.17
N ILE A 24 15.43 -18.85 22.75
CA ILE A 24 14.60 -17.79 22.17
C ILE A 24 15.50 -16.61 21.84
N GLY A 25 15.68 -16.34 20.54
CA GLY A 25 16.39 -15.16 20.05
C GLY A 25 15.47 -13.96 20.07
N VAL A 26 15.80 -12.95 20.88
CA VAL A 26 15.09 -11.66 20.92
C VAL A 26 16.08 -10.51 20.87
N GLY A 27 15.64 -9.38 20.37
CA GLY A 27 16.45 -8.18 20.29
C GLY A 27 15.59 -6.98 19.88
N SER A 28 16.20 -5.81 19.95
CA SER A 28 15.65 -4.57 19.46
C SER A 28 16.66 -3.84 18.58
N THR A 29 16.19 -2.94 17.73
CA THR A 29 17.04 -2.12 16.88
C THR A 29 17.42 -0.86 17.66
N ILE A 30 18.71 -0.76 18.00
CA ILE A 30 19.24 0.41 18.73
C ILE A 30 19.52 1.52 17.71
N VAL A 31 18.87 2.67 17.92
CA VAL A 31 19.08 3.89 17.14
C VAL A 31 19.62 5.01 18.03
N ARG A 32 20.03 6.13 17.44
CA ARG A 32 20.70 7.25 18.13
C ARG A 32 19.97 7.75 19.37
N HIS A 33 18.64 7.64 19.41
CA HIS A 33 17.78 8.14 20.48
C HIS A 33 17.11 7.03 21.30
N SER A 34 17.57 5.76 21.14
CA SER A 34 17.04 4.66 21.94
C SER A 34 17.36 4.84 23.42
N ASP A 35 16.36 4.61 24.26
CA ASP A 35 16.56 4.47 25.71
C ASP A 35 16.99 3.04 26.04
N PRO A 36 18.16 2.81 26.66
CA PRO A 36 18.67 1.47 26.95
C PRO A 36 17.73 0.62 27.81
N LEU A 37 17.03 1.23 28.76
CA LEU A 37 16.09 0.52 29.63
C LEU A 37 14.82 0.13 28.88
N GLY A 38 14.33 1.03 28.01
CA GLY A 38 13.19 0.78 27.12
C GLY A 38 13.49 -0.38 26.15
N GLU A 39 14.64 -0.38 25.50
CA GLU A 39 15.06 -1.45 24.57
C GLU A 39 15.19 -2.81 25.28
N ALA A 40 15.76 -2.82 26.49
CA ALA A 40 15.83 -4.02 27.31
C ALA A 40 14.44 -4.50 27.75
N ALA A 41 13.53 -3.61 28.07
CA ALA A 41 12.14 -3.95 28.40
C ALA A 41 11.39 -4.52 27.20
N GLU A 42 11.57 -3.93 26.01
CA GLU A 42 10.99 -4.43 24.76
C GLU A 42 11.51 -5.85 24.43
N SER A 43 12.79 -6.10 24.55
CA SER A 43 13.37 -7.43 24.33
C SER A 43 12.78 -8.47 25.31
N ARG A 44 12.63 -8.13 26.58
CA ARG A 44 11.95 -8.98 27.57
C ARG A 44 10.48 -9.23 27.22
N ALA A 45 9.77 -8.21 26.79
CA ALA A 45 8.37 -8.33 26.37
C ALA A 45 8.20 -9.25 25.15
N LYS A 46 9.11 -9.18 24.18
CA LYS A 46 9.15 -10.08 23.02
C LYS A 46 9.33 -11.55 23.43
N ALA A 47 10.20 -11.85 24.40
CA ALA A 47 10.40 -13.20 24.92
C ALA A 47 9.23 -13.69 25.76
N SER A 48 8.61 -12.82 26.55
CA SER A 48 7.54 -13.19 27.50
C SER A 48 6.32 -13.82 26.84
N GLY A 49 5.96 -13.36 25.63
CA GLY A 49 4.87 -13.92 24.84
C GLY A 49 5.08 -15.40 24.48
N LEU A 50 6.29 -15.73 24.02
CA LEU A 50 6.66 -17.13 23.71
C LEU A 50 6.72 -18.00 24.97
N ILE A 51 7.31 -17.49 26.05
CA ILE A 51 7.38 -18.19 27.33
C ILE A 51 5.97 -18.45 27.88
N ALA A 52 5.07 -17.46 27.79
CA ALA A 52 3.68 -17.62 28.22
C ALA A 52 2.95 -18.67 27.39
N ALA A 53 3.13 -18.68 26.07
CA ALA A 53 2.54 -19.68 25.18
C ALA A 53 3.00 -21.11 25.50
N LEU A 54 4.28 -21.29 25.85
CA LEU A 54 4.83 -22.59 26.24
C LEU A 54 4.37 -23.05 27.61
N LYS A 55 4.04 -22.12 28.52
CA LYS A 55 3.54 -22.43 29.86
C LYS A 55 2.02 -22.64 29.90
N SER A 56 1.29 -22.22 28.88
CA SER A 56 -0.16 -22.35 28.84
C SER A 56 -0.57 -23.79 28.53
N GLN A 57 -1.50 -24.35 29.34
CA GLN A 57 -1.93 -25.74 29.20
C GLN A 57 -2.89 -26.02 28.05
N ALA A 58 -3.49 -25.02 27.43
CA ALA A 58 -4.27 -25.15 26.20
C ALA A 58 -4.37 -23.78 25.51
N PRO A 59 -4.16 -23.69 24.18
CA PRO A 59 -4.44 -22.46 23.48
C PRO A 59 -5.94 -22.18 23.52
N GLN A 60 -6.32 -21.11 24.23
CA GLN A 60 -7.69 -20.63 24.17
C GLN A 60 -7.97 -20.19 22.72
N ARG A 61 -8.95 -20.82 22.07
CA ARG A 61 -9.35 -20.43 20.71
C ARG A 61 -10.06 -19.08 20.77
N LEU A 62 -9.29 -18.01 20.74
CA LEU A 62 -9.80 -16.65 20.83
C LEU A 62 -10.64 -16.24 19.63
N GLY A 63 -10.51 -16.91 18.48
CA GLY A 63 -11.24 -16.58 17.26
C GLY A 63 -12.77 -16.65 17.37
N SER A 64 -13.30 -17.45 18.31
CA SER A 64 -14.74 -17.52 18.60
C SER A 64 -15.16 -16.74 19.86
N HIS A 65 -14.22 -16.07 20.53
CA HIS A 65 -14.53 -15.31 21.74
C HIS A 65 -15.36 -14.07 21.37
N PRO A 66 -16.52 -13.80 22.02
CA PRO A 66 -17.43 -12.72 21.62
C PRO A 66 -16.76 -11.34 21.51
N HIS A 67 -15.88 -10.98 22.44
CA HIS A 67 -15.16 -9.70 22.40
C HIS A 67 -14.16 -9.62 21.22
N VAL A 68 -13.53 -10.73 20.86
CA VAL A 68 -12.62 -10.77 19.71
C VAL A 68 -13.41 -10.64 18.41
N VAL A 69 -14.52 -11.36 18.27
CA VAL A 69 -15.42 -11.26 17.12
C VAL A 69 -15.97 -9.84 16.99
N ALA A 70 -16.42 -9.22 18.08
CA ALA A 70 -16.91 -7.85 18.08
C ALA A 70 -15.81 -6.84 17.69
N ALA A 71 -14.59 -6.99 18.22
CA ALA A 71 -13.46 -6.13 17.87
C ALA A 71 -13.06 -6.27 16.39
N LEU A 72 -13.09 -7.50 15.85
CA LEU A 72 -12.82 -7.74 14.42
C LEU A 72 -13.91 -7.12 13.53
N ALA A 73 -15.17 -7.26 13.92
CA ALA A 73 -16.31 -6.65 13.21
C ALA A 73 -16.19 -5.12 13.21
N SER A 74 -15.91 -4.51 14.37
CA SER A 74 -15.69 -3.07 14.50
C SER A 74 -14.52 -2.57 13.64
N ARG A 75 -13.40 -3.33 13.61
CA ARG A 75 -12.26 -3.01 12.73
C ARG A 75 -12.62 -3.05 11.27
N ASN A 76 -13.48 -3.98 10.86
CA ASN A 76 -13.86 -4.15 9.47
C ASN A 76 -14.97 -3.18 9.03
N ALA A 77 -15.73 -2.61 9.98
CA ALA A 77 -16.84 -1.70 9.68
C ALA A 77 -16.47 -0.50 8.79
N PRO A 78 -15.28 0.14 8.95
CA PRO A 78 -14.86 1.23 8.06
C PRO A 78 -14.24 0.76 6.73
N ILE A 79 -14.04 -0.55 6.54
CA ILE A 79 -13.50 -1.07 5.27
C ILE A 79 -14.62 -1.08 4.24
N ALA A 80 -14.37 -0.47 3.06
CA ALA A 80 -15.33 -0.48 1.97
C ALA A 80 -15.69 -1.92 1.58
N ASP A 81 -16.98 -2.19 1.47
CA ASP A 81 -17.58 -3.51 1.13
C ASP A 81 -16.92 -4.18 -0.07
N PHE A 82 -16.49 -3.39 -1.04
CA PHE A 82 -15.78 -3.85 -2.21
C PHE A 82 -14.60 -4.79 -1.85
N TRP A 83 -13.83 -4.46 -0.81
CA TRP A 83 -12.66 -5.24 -0.40
C TRP A 83 -13.00 -6.46 0.44
N LEU A 84 -14.17 -6.45 1.07
CA LEU A 84 -14.66 -7.57 1.90
C LEU A 84 -15.32 -8.67 1.06
N ARG A 85 -15.75 -8.35 -0.17
CA ARG A 85 -16.41 -9.30 -1.07
C ARG A 85 -15.43 -10.23 -1.79
N GLY A 86 -15.90 -11.39 -2.21
CA GLY A 86 -15.17 -12.32 -3.08
C GLY A 86 -14.91 -11.73 -4.47
N ALA A 87 -13.98 -12.31 -5.22
CA ALA A 87 -13.58 -11.77 -6.54
C ALA A 87 -14.76 -11.66 -7.54
N SER A 88 -15.65 -12.64 -7.55
CA SER A 88 -16.86 -12.65 -8.40
C SER A 88 -17.89 -11.60 -7.98
N GLU A 89 -18.03 -11.36 -6.69
CA GLU A 89 -19.01 -10.40 -6.16
C GLU A 89 -18.55 -8.94 -6.29
N ARG A 90 -17.26 -8.72 -6.55
CA ARG A 90 -16.70 -7.39 -6.82
C ARG A 90 -17.00 -6.89 -8.23
N GLN A 91 -17.36 -7.77 -9.16
CA GLN A 91 -17.68 -7.37 -10.53
C GLN A 91 -19.00 -6.60 -10.54
N GLN A 92 -18.91 -5.33 -10.91
CA GLN A 92 -20.04 -4.41 -11.05
C GLN A 92 -19.97 -3.75 -12.43
N LEU A 93 -20.04 -4.59 -13.47
CA LEU A 93 -19.88 -4.17 -14.86
C LEU A 93 -20.85 -3.02 -15.18
N GLN A 94 -20.30 -1.93 -15.68
CA GLN A 94 -21.06 -0.77 -16.18
C GLN A 94 -21.05 -0.82 -17.70
N ALA A 95 -22.23 -0.88 -18.31
CA ALA A 95 -22.33 -1.02 -19.77
C ALA A 95 -21.61 0.10 -20.53
N ASP A 96 -21.69 1.33 -20.03
CA ASP A 96 -21.07 2.51 -20.66
C ASP A 96 -19.53 2.55 -20.54
N LEU A 97 -18.99 1.76 -19.62
CA LEU A 97 -17.53 1.67 -19.35
C LEU A 97 -16.91 0.40 -19.92
N SER A 98 -17.74 -0.57 -20.28
CA SER A 98 -17.25 -1.87 -20.74
C SER A 98 -16.43 -1.73 -22.03
N GLY A 99 -15.21 -2.28 -21.99
CA GLY A 99 -14.29 -2.26 -23.13
C GLY A 99 -13.54 -0.95 -23.35
N ARG A 100 -13.78 0.10 -22.55
CA ARG A 100 -12.96 1.32 -22.61
C ARG A 100 -11.56 1.06 -22.10
N GLU A 101 -10.59 1.65 -22.79
CA GLU A 101 -9.16 1.47 -22.52
C GLU A 101 -8.66 2.55 -21.56
N VAL A 102 -8.01 2.12 -20.47
CA VAL A 102 -7.42 3.01 -19.46
C VAL A 102 -5.94 2.72 -19.29
N LEU A 103 -5.10 3.75 -19.39
CA LEU A 103 -3.71 3.70 -18.99
C LEU A 103 -3.56 4.24 -17.58
N ILE A 104 -2.87 3.51 -16.71
CA ILE A 104 -2.41 4.02 -15.41
C ILE A 104 -0.89 4.15 -15.46
N VAL A 105 -0.39 5.35 -15.25
CA VAL A 105 1.05 5.61 -15.07
C VAL A 105 1.35 5.53 -13.58
N ASP A 106 2.06 4.48 -13.19
CA ASP A 106 2.43 4.23 -11.80
C ASP A 106 3.63 5.08 -11.39
N ALA A 107 3.48 5.86 -10.32
CA ALA A 107 4.53 6.66 -9.72
C ALA A 107 5.13 6.01 -8.46
N GLU A 108 5.22 4.68 -8.45
CA GLU A 108 5.79 3.85 -7.37
C GLU A 108 4.92 3.80 -6.11
N ASP A 109 3.63 3.49 -6.28
CA ASP A 109 2.73 3.32 -5.15
C ASP A 109 1.90 2.03 -5.28
N THR A 110 1.78 1.29 -4.18
CA THR A 110 0.98 0.07 -4.11
C THR A 110 -0.52 0.32 -4.36
N PHE A 111 -1.03 1.53 -4.10
CA PHE A 111 -2.41 1.93 -4.40
C PHE A 111 -2.74 1.87 -5.89
N THR A 112 -1.76 1.97 -6.78
CA THR A 112 -1.95 1.78 -8.22
C THR A 112 -2.64 0.46 -8.53
N SER A 113 -2.26 -0.63 -7.85
CA SER A 113 -2.88 -1.95 -8.03
C SER A 113 -4.32 -1.99 -7.55
N MET A 114 -4.68 -1.23 -6.51
CA MET A 114 -6.05 -1.12 -6.02
C MET A 114 -6.92 -0.38 -7.03
N ILE A 115 -6.45 0.77 -7.55
CA ILE A 115 -7.13 1.53 -8.60
C ILE A 115 -7.40 0.64 -9.82
N ALA A 116 -6.38 -0.09 -10.27
CA ALA A 116 -6.51 -1.00 -11.41
C ALA A 116 -7.58 -2.09 -11.18
N LYS A 117 -7.63 -2.67 -9.98
CA LYS A 117 -8.66 -3.67 -9.62
C LYS A 117 -10.07 -3.08 -9.60
N GLN A 118 -10.24 -1.88 -9.05
CA GLN A 118 -11.53 -1.20 -9.03
C GLN A 118 -12.03 -0.90 -10.45
N LEU A 119 -11.17 -0.36 -11.31
CA LEU A 119 -11.53 -0.06 -12.69
C LEU A 119 -11.88 -1.32 -13.49
N LYS A 120 -11.10 -2.39 -13.35
CA LYS A 120 -11.40 -3.69 -13.98
C LYS A 120 -12.74 -4.27 -13.51
N SER A 121 -13.12 -4.05 -12.25
CA SER A 121 -14.40 -4.52 -11.74
C SER A 121 -15.60 -3.80 -12.36
N LEU A 122 -15.39 -2.59 -12.90
CA LEU A 122 -16.39 -1.82 -13.63
C LEU A 122 -16.47 -2.20 -15.12
N GLY A 123 -15.59 -3.07 -15.62
CA GLY A 123 -15.55 -3.53 -17.01
C GLY A 123 -14.55 -2.81 -17.90
N LEU A 124 -13.69 -1.97 -17.33
CA LEU A 124 -12.64 -1.28 -18.08
C LEU A 124 -11.45 -2.23 -18.37
N THR A 125 -10.85 -2.05 -19.53
CA THR A 125 -9.53 -2.64 -19.86
C THR A 125 -8.44 -1.73 -19.32
N VAL A 126 -7.60 -2.25 -18.42
CA VAL A 126 -6.63 -1.42 -17.70
C VAL A 126 -5.21 -1.90 -17.99
N THR A 127 -4.40 -1.02 -18.55
CA THR A 127 -2.95 -1.16 -18.71
C THR A 127 -2.25 -0.34 -17.63
N VAL A 128 -1.29 -0.93 -16.92
CA VAL A 128 -0.45 -0.24 -15.94
C VAL A 128 0.98 -0.18 -16.49
N ARG A 129 1.59 1.01 -16.44
CA ARG A 129 2.99 1.24 -16.80
C ARG A 129 3.68 2.03 -15.70
N GLY A 130 4.88 1.61 -15.31
CA GLY A 130 5.74 2.42 -14.45
C GLY A 130 6.17 3.71 -15.15
N PHE A 131 6.36 4.79 -14.42
CA PHE A 131 6.77 6.08 -14.99
C PHE A 131 8.06 5.99 -15.82
N GLN A 132 8.92 5.03 -15.55
CA GLN A 132 10.20 4.78 -16.23
C GLN A 132 10.08 3.85 -17.45
N GLU A 133 8.93 3.20 -17.63
CA GLU A 133 8.68 2.34 -18.78
C GLU A 133 8.24 3.17 -20.00
N PRO A 134 8.54 2.73 -21.22
CA PRO A 134 8.01 3.40 -22.41
C PRO A 134 6.50 3.20 -22.51
N TYR A 135 5.77 4.27 -22.75
CA TYR A 135 4.33 4.24 -23.05
C TYR A 135 3.93 5.40 -23.97
N SER A 136 2.76 5.28 -24.61
CA SER A 136 2.07 6.35 -25.34
C SER A 136 0.71 6.59 -24.67
N PHE A 137 0.16 7.78 -24.86
CA PHE A 137 -1.22 8.09 -24.47
C PHE A 137 -2.23 7.70 -25.55
N ASP A 138 -1.76 7.32 -26.75
CA ASP A 138 -2.65 6.98 -27.86
C ASP A 138 -3.36 5.65 -27.62
N GLY A 139 -4.62 5.61 -28.05
CA GLY A 139 -5.47 4.42 -27.92
C GLY A 139 -6.14 4.25 -26.56
N TYR A 140 -5.93 5.18 -25.63
CA TYR A 140 -6.62 5.15 -24.33
C TYR A 140 -7.72 6.20 -24.25
N ASP A 141 -8.88 5.80 -23.73
CA ASP A 141 -10.01 6.69 -23.47
C ASP A 141 -9.77 7.59 -22.26
N LEU A 142 -9.00 7.09 -21.28
CA LEU A 142 -8.64 7.79 -20.05
C LEU A 142 -7.22 7.46 -19.64
N VAL A 143 -6.49 8.47 -19.19
CA VAL A 143 -5.18 8.29 -18.54
C VAL A 143 -5.31 8.59 -17.04
N ILE A 144 -4.76 7.74 -16.20
CA ILE A 144 -4.66 7.99 -14.76
C ILE A 144 -3.19 8.18 -14.42
N MET A 145 -2.85 9.39 -14.01
CA MET A 145 -1.54 9.70 -13.43
C MET A 145 -1.58 9.29 -11.97
N GLY A 146 -0.86 8.23 -11.64
CA GLY A 146 -0.97 7.50 -10.38
C GLY A 146 -0.37 8.21 -9.16
N PRO A 147 -0.67 7.71 -7.97
CA PRO A 147 -0.06 8.16 -6.73
C PRO A 147 1.42 7.74 -6.66
N GLY A 148 2.16 8.36 -5.76
CA GLY A 148 3.55 8.00 -5.48
C GLY A 148 4.15 8.83 -4.35
N PRO A 149 5.27 8.40 -3.78
CA PRO A 149 6.03 9.18 -2.83
C PRO A 149 6.86 10.25 -3.56
N GLY A 150 7.07 11.40 -2.95
CA GLY A 150 7.96 12.44 -3.45
C GLY A 150 7.49 13.84 -3.12
N ASN A 151 8.35 14.81 -3.43
CA ASN A 151 8.04 16.22 -3.34
C ASN A 151 7.74 16.77 -4.74
N PRO A 152 6.52 17.23 -5.04
CA PRO A 152 6.11 17.65 -6.37
C PRO A 152 6.88 18.86 -6.92
N THR A 153 7.60 19.60 -6.06
CA THR A 153 8.42 20.77 -6.46
C THR A 153 9.83 20.39 -6.90
N GLU A 154 10.29 19.16 -6.63
CA GLU A 154 11.66 18.71 -6.94
C GLU A 154 11.76 18.20 -8.38
N ILE A 155 11.55 19.08 -9.36
CA ILE A 155 11.51 18.75 -10.79
C ILE A 155 12.80 18.07 -11.28
N GLY A 156 13.92 18.27 -10.59
CA GLY A 156 15.19 17.60 -10.91
C GLY A 156 15.21 16.08 -10.60
N GLN A 157 14.28 15.58 -9.82
CA GLN A 157 14.13 14.13 -9.63
C GLN A 157 13.49 13.50 -10.87
N PRO A 158 14.03 12.38 -11.40
CA PRO A 158 13.55 11.77 -12.65
C PRO A 158 12.03 11.52 -12.66
N LYS A 159 11.49 10.97 -11.59
CA LYS A 159 10.06 10.71 -11.44
C LYS A 159 9.23 12.00 -11.47
N ILE A 160 9.61 12.97 -10.67
CA ILE A 160 8.87 14.24 -10.57
C ILE A 160 8.93 14.99 -11.90
N GLY A 161 10.11 15.08 -12.51
CA GLY A 161 10.28 15.68 -13.84
C GLY A 161 9.42 14.97 -14.88
N HIS A 162 9.40 13.64 -14.87
CA HIS A 162 8.55 12.85 -15.77
C HIS A 162 7.05 13.17 -15.58
N LEU A 163 6.56 13.20 -14.34
CA LEU A 163 5.15 13.51 -14.03
C LEU A 163 4.78 14.92 -14.53
N HIS A 164 5.66 15.92 -14.35
CA HIS A 164 5.44 17.27 -14.89
C HIS A 164 5.34 17.27 -16.41
N LEU A 165 6.24 16.58 -17.12
CA LEU A 165 6.21 16.49 -18.57
C LEU A 165 4.94 15.78 -19.06
N ALA A 166 4.61 14.63 -18.49
CA ALA A 166 3.45 13.84 -18.86
C ALA A 166 2.13 14.62 -18.65
N ILE A 167 1.97 15.28 -17.49
CA ILE A 167 0.77 16.07 -17.20
C ILE A 167 0.67 17.28 -18.11
N ARG A 168 1.77 17.96 -18.42
CA ARG A 168 1.77 19.08 -19.38
C ARG A 168 1.38 18.61 -20.79
N SER A 169 1.85 17.44 -21.24
CA SER A 169 1.44 16.85 -22.52
C SER A 169 -0.07 16.56 -22.54
N LEU A 170 -0.60 15.90 -21.51
CA LEU A 170 -2.03 15.61 -21.38
C LEU A 170 -2.90 16.88 -21.42
N LEU A 171 -2.46 17.95 -20.73
CA LEU A 171 -3.14 19.25 -20.74
C LEU A 171 -3.09 19.91 -22.14
N SER A 172 -1.91 19.93 -22.78
CA SER A 172 -1.73 20.55 -24.10
C SER A 172 -2.51 19.83 -25.20
N GLU A 173 -2.60 18.51 -25.13
CA GLU A 173 -3.33 17.66 -26.05
C GLU A 173 -4.83 17.55 -25.72
N ARG A 174 -5.25 18.16 -24.60
CA ARG A 174 -6.63 18.11 -24.10
C ARG A 174 -7.16 16.68 -23.93
N ARG A 175 -6.31 15.77 -23.53
CA ARG A 175 -6.70 14.37 -23.29
C ARG A 175 -7.45 14.23 -21.97
N PRO A 176 -8.45 13.38 -21.89
CA PRO A 176 -9.10 13.04 -20.62
C PRO A 176 -8.10 12.35 -19.68
N PHE A 177 -7.90 12.90 -18.49
CA PHE A 177 -7.06 12.27 -17.49
C PHE A 177 -7.51 12.59 -16.07
N LEU A 178 -7.10 11.73 -15.14
CA LEU A 178 -7.25 11.88 -13.70
C LEU A 178 -5.87 11.88 -13.07
N ALA A 179 -5.61 12.79 -12.16
CA ALA A 179 -4.38 12.84 -11.38
C ALA A 179 -4.66 12.51 -9.91
N VAL A 180 -3.89 11.58 -9.33
CA VAL A 180 -4.11 11.06 -7.98
C VAL A 180 -2.92 11.38 -7.08
N CYS A 181 -3.18 11.89 -5.87
CA CYS A 181 -2.20 12.16 -4.82
C CYS A 181 -1.02 13.01 -5.31
N LEU A 182 0.18 12.45 -5.42
CA LEU A 182 1.38 13.16 -5.93
C LEU A 182 1.13 13.78 -7.31
N SER A 183 0.54 13.03 -8.23
CA SER A 183 0.23 13.54 -9.57
C SER A 183 -0.80 14.67 -9.55
N HIS A 184 -1.76 14.67 -8.60
CA HIS A 184 -2.68 15.79 -8.39
C HIS A 184 -1.95 17.05 -7.92
N GLN A 185 -0.97 16.89 -7.03
CA GLN A 185 -0.14 18.02 -6.59
C GLN A 185 0.70 18.58 -7.75
N VAL A 186 1.29 17.70 -8.58
CA VAL A 186 1.99 18.12 -9.80
C VAL A 186 1.05 18.83 -10.78
N LEU A 187 -0.17 18.33 -10.98
CA LEU A 187 -1.20 19.00 -11.79
C LEU A 187 -1.50 20.40 -11.27
N SER A 188 -1.67 20.55 -9.97
CA SER A 188 -1.90 21.86 -9.34
C SER A 188 -0.80 22.85 -9.66
N LEU A 189 0.47 22.43 -9.56
CA LEU A 189 1.63 23.25 -9.95
C LEU A 189 1.64 23.58 -11.45
N CYS A 190 1.28 22.61 -12.31
CA CYS A 190 1.19 22.84 -13.76
C CYS A 190 0.09 23.86 -14.14
N LEU A 191 -0.94 23.97 -13.33
CA LEU A 191 -2.02 24.96 -13.46
C LEU A 191 -1.70 26.31 -12.80
N GLY A 192 -0.53 26.46 -12.19
CA GLY A 192 -0.10 27.70 -11.52
C GLY A 192 -0.67 27.90 -10.13
N LEU A 193 -1.17 26.82 -9.48
CA LEU A 193 -1.65 26.87 -8.11
C LEU A 193 -0.50 26.65 -7.11
N ASP A 194 -0.54 27.37 -6.00
CA ASP A 194 0.44 27.20 -4.92
C ASP A 194 0.10 26.00 -4.04
N LEU A 195 1.13 25.22 -3.67
CA LEU A 195 0.99 24.14 -2.71
C LEU A 195 1.41 24.61 -1.31
N GLN A 196 0.54 24.43 -0.33
CA GLN A 196 0.83 24.72 1.06
C GLN A 196 1.03 23.42 1.83
N ARG A 197 2.15 23.34 2.57
CA ARG A 197 2.40 22.22 3.47
C ARG A 197 1.65 22.45 4.78
N ARG A 198 0.75 21.55 5.14
CA ARG A 198 0.09 21.58 6.44
C ARG A 198 1.02 21.06 7.54
N GLN A 199 0.85 21.58 8.76
CA GLN A 199 1.55 21.06 9.93
C GLN A 199 1.13 19.63 10.26
N GLU A 200 -0.17 19.35 10.13
CA GLU A 200 -0.74 18.01 10.25
C GLU A 200 -1.28 17.57 8.88
N PRO A 201 -0.76 16.47 8.31
CA PRO A 201 -1.27 15.97 7.03
C PRO A 201 -2.66 15.38 7.19
N ASN A 202 -3.57 15.73 6.28
CA ASN A 202 -4.86 15.03 6.18
C ASN A 202 -4.63 13.64 5.60
N GLN A 203 -4.86 12.61 6.40
CA GLN A 203 -4.77 11.22 5.99
C GLN A 203 -6.05 10.48 6.40
N GLY A 204 -6.50 9.57 5.54
CA GLY A 204 -7.69 8.76 5.78
C GLY A 204 -9.01 9.44 5.36
N VAL A 205 -10.11 8.88 5.86
CA VAL A 205 -11.47 9.39 5.61
C VAL A 205 -11.68 10.64 6.44
N GLN A 206 -12.18 11.68 5.80
CA GLN A 206 -12.53 12.97 6.43
C GLN A 206 -14.03 13.17 6.42
#